data_861cd6067c292dfbb5bcb51c4fa098fa
#
_entry.id   861cd6067c292dfbb5bcb51c4fa098fa
#
_cell.length_a   1.000
_cell.length_b   1.000
_cell.length_c   1.000
_cell.angle_alpha   90.00
_cell.angle_beta   90.00
_cell.angle_gamma   90.00
#
_symmetry.space_group_name_H-M   'P 1'
#
loop_
_entity.id
_entity.type
_entity.pdbx_description
1 polymer ?
#
loop_
_entity_poly.entity_id
_entity_poly.type
_entity_poly.pdbx_seq_one_letter_code
_entity_poly.pdbx_strand_id
1 'polypeptide(L)'
;MNSQTPARLTGSASMSFQNPVYVVSCASVVGKKEGEGPLGSKFDLVCEEPMFGEDTWEAAESTMQKEAAALALGKAGLTPGDIRMTFAGDLLAQTTASSFGIAGMGIPFYGLFGACSTIGESLSLGAMSAAAGYGEHILCATSSHFASAEKEFRFPLAYGNQRPLSATWTVTGSGACVLSGTLPVPEIPEKTESLISEEGFVQITGLTTGRLIDFGLKDSLNMGGCMAPAACDTIYR
;
A
#
# COMPACT_ATOMS: atom_id res chain seq x y z
N MET A 1 36.17 -7.75 3.83
CA MET A 1 34.73 -7.38 3.77
C MET A 1 34.62 -6.18 2.86
N ASN A 2 34.17 -6.34 1.62
CA ASN A 2 33.93 -5.21 0.73
C ASN A 2 32.70 -4.46 1.25
N SER A 3 32.91 -3.28 1.81
CA SER A 3 31.84 -2.37 2.20
C SER A 3 31.21 -1.73 0.95
N GLN A 4 30.48 -2.51 0.19
CA GLN A 4 29.67 -1.93 -0.87
C GLN A 4 28.47 -1.23 -0.20
N THR A 5 28.37 0.06 -0.43
CA THR A 5 27.21 0.84 0.03
C THR A 5 25.96 0.31 -0.66
N PRO A 6 24.89 -0.06 0.06
CA PRO A 6 23.71 -0.73 -0.54
C PRO A 6 22.90 0.21 -1.47
N ALA A 7 23.19 1.50 -1.48
CA ALA A 7 22.52 2.48 -2.32
C ALA A 7 23.47 3.60 -2.75
N ARG A 8 23.17 4.22 -3.89
CA ARG A 8 23.82 5.43 -4.37
C ARG A 8 22.87 6.61 -4.14
N LEU A 9 23.32 7.62 -3.43
CA LEU A 9 22.58 8.86 -3.25
C LEU A 9 22.72 9.77 -4.48
N THR A 10 21.63 10.36 -4.91
CA THR A 10 21.57 11.30 -6.02
C THR A 10 20.79 12.54 -5.59
N GLY A 11 21.43 13.71 -5.68
CA GLY A 11 20.81 14.94 -5.16
C GLY A 11 20.57 14.88 -3.66
N SER A 12 19.49 15.51 -3.20
CA SER A 12 19.13 15.62 -1.79
C SER A 12 18.07 14.64 -1.33
N ALA A 13 17.43 13.93 -2.24
CA ALA A 13 16.21 13.18 -1.92
C ALA A 13 16.12 11.80 -2.60
N SER A 14 16.93 11.56 -3.64
CA SER A 14 16.86 10.33 -4.43
C SER A 14 17.97 9.37 -4.05
N MET A 15 17.66 8.09 -4.14
CA MET A 15 18.63 7.00 -4.00
C MET A 15 18.31 5.90 -5.03
N SER A 16 19.37 5.30 -5.56
CA SER A 16 19.28 4.11 -6.42
C SER A 16 19.90 2.93 -5.70
N PHE A 17 19.28 1.78 -5.81
CA PHE A 17 19.78 0.54 -5.23
C PHE A 17 20.86 -0.07 -6.11
N GLN A 18 21.89 -0.68 -5.53
CA GLN A 18 22.92 -1.40 -6.28
C GLN A 18 22.34 -2.67 -6.92
N ASN A 19 21.52 -3.37 -6.16
CA ASN A 19 20.74 -4.49 -6.63
C ASN A 19 19.27 -4.10 -6.61
N PRO A 20 18.52 -4.35 -7.67
CA PRO A 20 17.09 -4.04 -7.68
C PRO A 20 16.35 -4.86 -6.62
N VAL A 21 15.25 -4.30 -6.13
CA VAL A 21 14.29 -5.03 -5.30
C VAL A 21 13.16 -5.51 -6.21
N TYR A 22 12.80 -6.76 -6.10
CA TYR A 22 11.79 -7.38 -6.94
C TYR A 22 10.43 -7.31 -6.27
N VAL A 23 9.40 -6.97 -7.04
CA VAL A 23 8.01 -7.16 -6.64
C VAL A 23 7.64 -8.59 -6.99
N VAL A 24 7.60 -9.46 -5.98
CA VAL A 24 7.35 -10.91 -6.16
C VAL A 24 5.88 -11.17 -6.48
N SER A 25 5.00 -10.45 -5.79
CA SER A 25 3.56 -10.55 -5.99
C SER A 25 2.86 -9.27 -5.58
N CYS A 26 1.66 -9.07 -6.12
CA CYS A 26 0.73 -8.03 -5.68
C CYS A 26 -0.68 -8.60 -5.63
N ALA A 27 -1.50 -8.04 -4.75
CA ALA A 27 -2.92 -8.32 -4.69
C ALA A 27 -3.73 -7.08 -4.37
N SER A 28 -4.98 -7.08 -4.81
CA SER A 28 -5.93 -5.99 -4.62
C SER A 28 -7.30 -6.53 -4.26
N VAL A 29 -7.88 -5.96 -3.21
CA VAL A 29 -9.24 -6.23 -2.74
C VAL A 29 -9.98 -4.91 -2.70
N VAL A 30 -11.15 -4.83 -3.33
CA VAL A 30 -11.90 -3.58 -3.44
C VAL A 30 -13.37 -3.77 -3.14
N GLY A 31 -14.06 -2.65 -2.89
CA GLY A 31 -15.49 -2.61 -2.74
C GLY A 31 -16.22 -2.61 -4.08
N LYS A 32 -17.55 -2.75 -3.99
CA LYS A 32 -18.45 -2.79 -5.15
C LYS A 32 -18.24 -1.61 -6.10
N LYS A 33 -18.20 -0.40 -5.58
CA LYS A 33 -18.10 0.83 -6.38
C LYS A 33 -16.84 0.87 -7.23
N GLU A 34 -15.73 0.41 -6.68
CA GLU A 34 -14.45 0.30 -7.38
C GLU A 34 -14.50 -0.81 -8.44
N GLY A 35 -15.20 -1.91 -8.13
CA GLY A 35 -15.45 -3.00 -9.06
C GLY A 35 -16.30 -2.60 -10.27
N GLU A 36 -17.20 -1.64 -10.11
CA GLU A 36 -18.02 -1.07 -11.21
C GLU A 36 -17.21 -0.09 -12.09
N GLY A 37 -16.01 0.28 -11.67
CA GLY A 37 -15.15 1.21 -12.39
C GLY A 37 -14.44 0.57 -13.60
N PRO A 38 -13.71 1.37 -14.38
CA PRO A 38 -13.06 0.89 -15.62
C PRO A 38 -11.97 -0.16 -15.37
N LEU A 39 -11.46 -0.26 -14.17
CA LEU A 39 -10.45 -1.26 -13.75
C LEU A 39 -11.06 -2.43 -12.98
N GLY A 40 -12.39 -2.51 -12.86
CA GLY A 40 -13.09 -3.52 -12.06
C GLY A 40 -12.64 -4.95 -12.34
N SER A 41 -12.46 -5.31 -13.60
CA SER A 41 -12.01 -6.66 -14.02
C SER A 41 -10.53 -6.94 -13.74
N LYS A 42 -9.77 -5.97 -13.25
CA LYS A 42 -8.33 -6.10 -12.94
C LYS A 42 -8.06 -6.35 -11.47
N PHE A 43 -9.04 -6.11 -10.60
CA PHE A 43 -8.89 -6.39 -9.18
C PHE A 43 -9.00 -7.89 -8.90
N ASP A 44 -8.27 -8.36 -7.92
CA ASP A 44 -8.25 -9.77 -7.55
C ASP A 44 -9.52 -10.22 -6.85
N LEU A 45 -10.07 -9.35 -6.02
CA LEU A 45 -11.32 -9.57 -5.31
C LEU A 45 -12.15 -8.29 -5.28
N VAL A 46 -13.40 -8.39 -5.70
CA VAL A 46 -14.41 -7.34 -5.54
C VAL A 46 -15.45 -7.84 -4.55
N CYS A 47 -15.61 -7.15 -3.43
CA CYS A 47 -16.62 -7.47 -2.44
C CYS A 47 -17.88 -6.62 -2.66
N GLU A 48 -19.00 -7.27 -2.92
CA GLU A 48 -20.30 -6.60 -3.14
C GLU A 48 -20.91 -6.07 -1.85
N GLU A 49 -20.55 -6.69 -0.72
CA GLU A 49 -21.06 -6.34 0.61
C GLU A 49 -20.05 -5.40 1.29
N PRO A 50 -20.47 -4.13 1.60
CA PRO A 50 -19.53 -3.10 2.06
C PRO A 50 -18.97 -3.33 3.45
N MET A 51 -19.60 -4.16 4.27
CA MET A 51 -19.12 -4.51 5.61
C MET A 51 -18.14 -5.68 5.62
N PHE A 52 -17.91 -6.34 4.49
CA PHE A 52 -17.02 -7.51 4.40
C PHE A 52 -17.35 -8.62 5.43
N GLY A 53 -18.63 -8.74 5.80
CA GLY A 53 -19.11 -9.69 6.80
C GLY A 53 -18.86 -9.29 8.25
N GLU A 54 -18.42 -8.07 8.49
CA GLU A 54 -18.10 -7.54 9.83
C GLU A 54 -19.21 -6.62 10.38
N ASP A 55 -19.15 -6.34 11.69
CA ASP A 55 -20.15 -5.53 12.36
C ASP A 55 -19.83 -4.02 12.35
N THR A 56 -18.59 -3.63 12.03
CA THR A 56 -18.13 -2.23 11.99
C THR A 56 -17.33 -1.93 10.74
N TRP A 57 -17.32 -0.65 10.32
CA TRP A 57 -16.55 -0.23 9.15
C TRP A 57 -15.05 -0.39 9.34
N GLU A 58 -14.57 -0.17 10.55
CA GLU A 58 -13.17 -0.35 10.92
C GLU A 58 -12.74 -1.82 10.84
N ALA A 59 -13.60 -2.73 11.30
CA ALA A 59 -13.36 -4.17 11.16
C ALA A 59 -13.41 -4.63 9.70
N ALA A 60 -14.36 -4.09 8.92
CA ALA A 60 -14.45 -4.32 7.48
C ALA A 60 -13.15 -3.95 6.75
N GLU A 61 -12.57 -2.79 7.07
CA GLU A 61 -11.29 -2.37 6.52
C GLU A 61 -10.14 -3.29 6.95
N SER A 62 -10.12 -3.71 8.21
CA SER A 62 -9.13 -4.68 8.71
C SER A 62 -9.20 -6.02 7.97
N THR A 63 -10.40 -6.53 7.75
CA THR A 63 -10.63 -7.77 7.01
C THR A 63 -10.20 -7.64 5.55
N MET A 64 -10.54 -6.53 4.90
CA MET A 64 -10.13 -6.24 3.53
C MET A 64 -8.60 -6.21 3.39
N GLN A 65 -7.88 -5.59 4.33
CA GLN A 65 -6.42 -5.53 4.30
C GLN A 65 -5.79 -6.91 4.55
N LYS A 66 -6.35 -7.67 5.48
CA LYS A 66 -5.95 -9.07 5.72
C LYS A 66 -6.10 -9.94 4.47
N GLU A 67 -7.23 -9.83 3.77
CA GLU A 67 -7.48 -10.57 2.54
C GLU A 67 -6.49 -10.19 1.43
N ALA A 68 -6.21 -8.89 1.24
CA ALA A 68 -5.21 -8.44 0.26
C ALA A 68 -3.82 -9.01 0.59
N ALA A 69 -3.41 -8.97 1.85
CA ALA A 69 -2.15 -9.55 2.30
C ALA A 69 -2.10 -11.07 2.07
N ALA A 70 -3.16 -11.80 2.45
CA ALA A 70 -3.25 -13.25 2.25
C ALA A 70 -3.20 -13.64 0.76
N LEU A 71 -3.90 -12.90 -0.10
CA LEU A 71 -3.86 -13.11 -1.55
C LEU A 71 -2.47 -12.84 -2.13
N ALA A 72 -1.78 -11.77 -1.70
CA ALA A 72 -0.42 -11.49 -2.13
C ALA A 72 0.55 -12.61 -1.74
N LEU A 73 0.47 -13.10 -0.49
CA LEU A 73 1.26 -14.25 -0.02
C LEU A 73 0.94 -15.51 -0.82
N GLY A 74 -0.34 -15.81 -1.02
CA GLY A 74 -0.78 -17.00 -1.77
C GLY A 74 -0.30 -16.98 -3.23
N LYS A 75 -0.30 -15.82 -3.89
CA LYS A 75 0.24 -15.66 -5.25
C LYS A 75 1.74 -15.89 -5.31
N ALA A 76 2.47 -15.54 -4.25
CA ALA A 76 3.91 -15.77 -4.15
C ALA A 76 4.26 -17.21 -3.72
N GLY A 77 3.28 -18.03 -3.34
CA GLY A 77 3.52 -19.35 -2.75
C GLY A 77 4.14 -19.27 -1.34
N LEU A 78 3.96 -18.15 -0.66
CA LEU A 78 4.54 -17.87 0.66
C LEU A 78 3.49 -17.97 1.77
N THR A 79 3.98 -18.18 2.97
CA THR A 79 3.21 -18.17 4.21
C THR A 79 3.59 -16.94 5.06
N PRO A 80 2.79 -16.56 6.06
CA PRO A 80 3.18 -15.51 7.00
C PRO A 80 4.55 -15.74 7.67
N GLY A 81 4.94 -17.01 7.86
CA GLY A 81 6.24 -17.37 8.45
C GLY A 81 7.45 -17.04 7.58
N ASP A 82 7.26 -16.85 6.27
CA ASP A 82 8.31 -16.49 5.32
C ASP A 82 8.56 -14.98 5.27
N ILE A 83 7.67 -14.18 5.88
CA ILE A 83 7.75 -12.72 5.88
C ILE A 83 8.53 -12.23 7.09
N ARG A 84 9.62 -11.52 6.84
CA ARG A 84 10.48 -10.98 7.90
C ARG A 84 9.84 -9.84 8.66
N MET A 85 9.14 -8.96 7.96
CA MET A 85 8.45 -7.79 8.51
C MET A 85 7.38 -7.26 7.56
N THR A 86 6.43 -6.54 8.12
CA THR A 86 5.37 -5.86 7.37
C THR A 86 5.44 -4.35 7.59
N PHE A 87 5.34 -3.60 6.52
CA PHE A 87 5.09 -2.16 6.52
C PHE A 87 3.66 -1.94 6.03
N ALA A 88 2.77 -1.55 6.93
CA ALA A 88 1.39 -1.35 6.54
C ALA A 88 0.75 -0.12 7.21
N GLY A 89 -0.24 0.44 6.57
CA GLY A 89 -0.96 1.58 7.08
C GLY A 89 -2.34 1.76 6.44
N ASP A 90 -3.10 2.62 7.05
CA ASP A 90 -4.45 2.98 6.66
C ASP A 90 -4.72 4.46 6.94
N LEU A 91 -5.96 4.91 6.77
CA LEU A 91 -6.34 6.30 7.01
C LEU A 91 -6.84 6.56 8.44
N LEU A 92 -7.01 5.51 9.25
CA LEU A 92 -7.56 5.63 10.60
C LEU A 92 -6.48 6.03 11.60
N ALA A 93 -6.87 6.75 12.63
CA ALA A 93 -5.98 7.11 13.73
C ALA A 93 -5.33 5.86 14.34
N GLN A 94 -4.03 5.98 14.62
CA GLN A 94 -3.21 4.93 15.22
C GLN A 94 -3.11 3.63 14.39
N THR A 95 -3.35 3.71 13.07
CA THR A 95 -3.30 2.55 12.15
C THR A 95 -4.22 1.42 12.62
N THR A 96 -5.45 1.76 13.00
CA THR A 96 -6.38 0.80 13.61
C THR A 96 -6.67 -0.37 12.66
N ALA A 97 -7.02 -0.09 11.40
CA ALA A 97 -7.34 -1.15 10.44
C ALA A 97 -6.16 -2.07 10.19
N SER A 98 -4.96 -1.51 9.96
CA SER A 98 -3.75 -2.27 9.70
C SER A 98 -3.30 -3.10 10.89
N SER A 99 -3.40 -2.54 12.10
CA SER A 99 -3.00 -3.25 13.31
C SER A 99 -3.83 -4.51 13.53
N PHE A 100 -5.15 -4.41 13.40
CA PHE A 100 -6.04 -5.56 13.55
C PHE A 100 -5.99 -6.49 12.34
N GLY A 101 -5.86 -5.97 11.12
CA GLY A 101 -5.77 -6.78 9.90
C GLY A 101 -4.53 -7.68 9.86
N ILE A 102 -3.38 -7.16 10.30
CA ILE A 102 -2.11 -7.90 10.28
C ILE A 102 -1.89 -8.72 11.56
N ALA A 103 -2.49 -8.35 12.70
CA ALA A 103 -2.27 -9.01 13.99
C ALA A 103 -2.43 -10.54 13.93
N GLY A 104 -3.47 -11.02 13.21
CA GLY A 104 -3.74 -12.45 13.08
C GLY A 104 -2.70 -13.24 12.27
N MET A 105 -1.80 -12.57 11.56
CA MET A 105 -0.76 -13.21 10.75
C MET A 105 0.52 -13.52 11.54
N GLY A 106 0.71 -12.89 12.71
CA GLY A 106 1.89 -13.11 13.55
C GLY A 106 3.20 -12.57 12.94
N ILE A 107 3.12 -11.67 11.98
CA ILE A 107 4.30 -11.06 11.32
C ILE A 107 4.72 -9.80 12.08
N PRO A 108 6.04 -9.55 12.27
CA PRO A 108 6.53 -8.28 12.80
C PRO A 108 5.98 -7.10 12.00
N PHE A 109 5.47 -6.08 12.69
CA PHE A 109 4.65 -5.03 12.09
C PHE A 109 5.18 -3.64 12.40
N TYR A 110 5.29 -2.82 11.36
CA TYR A 110 5.54 -1.39 11.42
C TYR A 110 4.32 -0.66 10.87
N GLY A 111 3.60 0.04 11.74
CA GLY A 111 2.46 0.86 11.38
C GLY A 111 2.88 2.19 10.78
N LEU A 112 2.37 2.51 9.60
CA LEU A 112 2.66 3.72 8.85
C LEU A 112 1.43 4.62 8.81
N PHE A 113 1.64 5.93 8.96
CA PHE A 113 0.57 6.90 8.95
C PHE A 113 0.92 8.12 8.10
N GLY A 114 0.90 7.94 6.79
CA GLY A 114 1.18 8.98 5.79
C GLY A 114 -0.04 9.37 4.95
N ALA A 115 -1.25 9.03 5.39
CA ALA A 115 -2.49 9.22 4.63
C ALA A 115 -2.33 8.73 3.18
N CYS A 116 -2.58 9.58 2.17
CA CYS A 116 -2.51 9.17 0.76
C CYS A 116 -1.11 8.78 0.28
N SER A 117 -0.05 9.10 1.02
CA SER A 117 1.33 8.70 0.71
C SER A 117 1.75 7.37 1.33
N THR A 118 0.91 6.74 2.13
CA THR A 118 1.25 5.54 2.91
C THR A 118 1.75 4.38 2.01
N ILE A 119 1.17 4.18 0.83
CA ILE A 119 1.67 3.12 -0.08
C ILE A 119 3.09 3.43 -0.57
N GLY A 120 3.38 4.68 -0.92
CA GLY A 120 4.73 5.11 -1.32
C GLY A 120 5.73 4.95 -0.17
N GLU A 121 5.33 5.28 1.05
CA GLU A 121 6.12 5.09 2.26
C GLU A 121 6.38 3.61 2.53
N SER A 122 5.34 2.77 2.48
CA SER A 122 5.42 1.32 2.68
C SER A 122 6.38 0.67 1.66
N LEU A 123 6.20 0.94 0.38
CA LEU A 123 7.08 0.42 -0.68
C LEU A 123 8.52 0.94 -0.54
N SER A 124 8.70 2.19 -0.15
CA SER A 124 10.04 2.77 0.05
C SER A 124 10.78 2.11 1.21
N LEU A 125 10.14 1.98 2.38
CA LEU A 125 10.71 1.33 3.55
C LEU A 125 10.93 -0.17 3.30
N GLY A 126 9.99 -0.83 2.65
CA GLY A 126 10.11 -2.23 2.25
C GLY A 126 11.29 -2.46 1.31
N ALA A 127 11.41 -1.62 0.28
CA ALA A 127 12.50 -1.72 -0.68
C ALA A 127 13.87 -1.42 -0.04
N MET A 128 13.97 -0.39 0.80
CA MET A 128 15.20 -0.12 1.56
C MET A 128 15.59 -1.30 2.45
N SER A 129 14.62 -1.91 3.13
CA SER A 129 14.86 -3.04 4.03
C SER A 129 15.31 -4.29 3.26
N ALA A 130 14.67 -4.58 2.12
CA ALA A 130 15.04 -5.69 1.25
C ALA A 130 16.44 -5.47 0.62
N ALA A 131 16.71 -4.28 0.08
CA ALA A 131 18.00 -3.93 -0.51
C ALA A 131 19.15 -3.98 0.50
N ALA A 132 18.87 -3.66 1.77
CA ALA A 132 19.84 -3.74 2.87
C ALA A 132 20.01 -5.16 3.44
N GLY A 133 19.22 -6.15 2.99
CA GLY A 133 19.29 -7.53 3.44
C GLY A 133 18.70 -7.76 4.84
N TYR A 134 17.82 -6.88 5.32
CA TYR A 134 17.15 -7.06 6.62
C TYR A 134 16.03 -8.11 6.59
N GLY A 135 15.63 -8.56 5.42
CA GLY A 135 14.67 -9.64 5.22
C GLY A 135 14.66 -10.08 3.77
N GLU A 136 14.45 -11.37 3.55
CA GLU A 136 14.33 -11.93 2.22
C GLU A 136 13.00 -11.54 1.58
N HIS A 137 11.90 -11.68 2.34
CA HIS A 137 10.57 -11.26 1.91
C HIS A 137 9.99 -10.23 2.89
N ILE A 138 9.43 -9.17 2.33
CA ILE A 138 8.84 -8.07 3.07
C ILE A 138 7.44 -7.80 2.52
N LEU A 139 6.46 -7.72 3.39
CA LEU A 139 5.08 -7.41 3.04
C LEU A 139 4.84 -5.91 3.16
N CYS A 140 4.29 -5.32 2.10
CA CYS A 140 3.83 -3.94 2.06
C CYS A 140 2.33 -3.95 1.82
N ALA A 141 1.54 -3.30 2.68
CA ALA A 141 0.09 -3.28 2.54
C ALA A 141 -0.49 -1.93 2.96
N THR A 142 -1.53 -1.50 2.27
CA THR A 142 -2.29 -0.31 2.64
C THR A 142 -3.76 -0.50 2.35
N SER A 143 -4.60 0.21 3.10
CA SER A 143 -6.03 0.17 2.90
C SER A 143 -6.68 1.54 3.10
N SER A 144 -7.90 1.65 2.62
CA SER A 144 -8.88 2.64 3.04
C SER A 144 -10.28 2.06 2.87
N HIS A 145 -11.19 2.46 3.73
CA HIS A 145 -12.60 2.15 3.58
C HIS A 145 -13.38 3.45 3.59
N PHE A 146 -14.26 3.62 2.60
CA PHE A 146 -15.06 4.85 2.45
C PHE A 146 -15.68 5.31 3.76
N ALA A 147 -16.45 4.45 4.44
CA ALA A 147 -17.22 4.86 5.60
C ALA A 147 -16.35 5.17 6.83
N SER A 148 -15.32 4.37 7.11
CA SER A 148 -14.40 4.61 8.23
C SER A 148 -13.59 5.89 8.03
N ALA A 149 -13.02 6.08 6.85
CA ALA A 149 -12.21 7.26 6.52
C ALA A 149 -13.03 8.55 6.49
N GLU A 150 -14.21 8.54 5.85
CA GLU A 150 -15.07 9.72 5.78
C GLU A 150 -15.63 10.13 7.16
N LYS A 151 -15.90 9.17 8.02
CA LYS A 151 -16.31 9.42 9.41
C LYS A 151 -15.22 10.16 10.19
N GLU A 152 -13.97 9.83 9.98
CA GLU A 152 -12.85 10.41 10.71
C GLU A 152 -12.39 11.76 10.12
N PHE A 153 -12.28 11.87 8.81
CA PHE A 153 -11.73 13.05 8.13
C PHE A 153 -12.77 14.06 7.71
N ARG A 154 -14.03 13.64 7.53
CA ARG A 154 -15.12 14.51 7.12
C ARG A 154 -16.16 14.62 8.22
N PHE A 155 -15.77 15.33 9.25
CA PHE A 155 -16.59 15.61 10.42
C PHE A 155 -18.09 15.88 10.14
N PRO A 156 -18.50 16.60 9.07
CA PRO A 156 -19.90 16.77 8.76
C PRO A 156 -20.69 15.46 8.55
N LEU A 157 -20.06 14.40 8.04
CA LEU A 157 -20.74 13.12 7.86
C LEU A 157 -21.07 12.43 9.18
N ALA A 158 -20.23 12.59 10.20
CA ALA A 158 -20.50 12.06 11.53
C ALA A 158 -21.77 12.64 12.19
N TYR A 159 -22.20 13.83 11.74
CA TYR A 159 -23.43 14.49 12.17
C TYR A 159 -24.60 14.33 11.18
N GLY A 160 -24.51 13.40 10.24
CA GLY A 160 -25.56 13.15 9.26
C GLY A 160 -25.64 14.17 8.12
N ASN A 161 -24.62 15.00 7.93
CA ASN A 161 -24.58 15.92 6.81
C ASN A 161 -24.35 15.17 5.49
N GLN A 162 -25.03 15.62 4.44
CA GLN A 162 -24.87 15.05 3.12
C GLN A 162 -23.57 15.55 2.48
N ARG A 163 -22.89 14.64 1.81
CA ARG A 163 -21.73 14.94 1.02
C ARG A 163 -22.12 15.68 -0.25
N PRO A 164 -21.46 16.79 -0.64
CA PRO A 164 -21.70 17.45 -1.92
C PRO A 164 -21.41 16.50 -3.08
N LEU A 165 -22.23 16.58 -4.13
CA LEU A 165 -22.02 15.75 -5.33
C LEU A 165 -20.67 15.99 -6.03
N SER A 166 -20.09 17.18 -5.85
CA SER A 166 -18.77 17.55 -6.36
C SER A 166 -17.59 16.98 -5.56
N ALA A 167 -17.82 16.44 -4.35
CA ALA A 167 -16.76 15.89 -3.54
C ALA A 167 -16.32 14.52 -4.05
N THR A 168 -15.01 14.27 -4.06
CA THR A 168 -14.44 12.95 -4.36
C THR A 168 -14.75 11.95 -3.24
N TRP A 169 -14.80 10.67 -3.58
CA TRP A 169 -15.01 9.60 -2.62
C TRP A 169 -13.68 9.02 -2.18
N THR A 170 -13.58 8.69 -0.88
CA THR A 170 -12.49 7.83 -0.43
C THR A 170 -12.71 6.43 -1.02
N VAL A 171 -11.67 5.86 -1.57
CA VAL A 171 -11.68 4.52 -2.14
C VAL A 171 -11.92 3.49 -1.04
N THR A 172 -12.74 2.48 -1.32
CA THR A 172 -12.81 1.26 -0.53
C THR A 172 -11.94 0.22 -1.19
N GLY A 173 -10.73 0.06 -0.67
CA GLY A 173 -9.77 -0.86 -1.27
C GLY A 173 -8.56 -1.08 -0.40
N SER A 174 -7.93 -2.23 -0.61
CA SER A 174 -6.63 -2.58 -0.05
C SER A 174 -5.74 -3.13 -1.14
N GLY A 175 -4.47 -2.72 -1.11
CA GLY A 175 -3.41 -3.27 -1.94
C GLY A 175 -2.30 -3.84 -1.07
N ALA A 176 -1.76 -4.99 -1.47
CA ALA A 176 -0.60 -5.60 -0.83
C ALA A 176 0.41 -6.05 -1.87
N CYS A 177 1.69 -5.91 -1.55
CA CYS A 177 2.81 -6.37 -2.37
C CYS A 177 3.81 -7.13 -1.50
N VAL A 178 4.38 -8.21 -2.03
CA VAL A 178 5.55 -8.88 -1.45
C VAL A 178 6.78 -8.43 -2.20
N LEU A 179 7.77 -7.92 -1.47
CA LEU A 179 9.06 -7.47 -2.00
C LEU A 179 10.16 -8.45 -1.61
N SER A 180 11.15 -8.65 -2.50
CA SER A 180 12.35 -9.43 -2.23
C SER A 180 13.61 -8.71 -2.72
N GLY A 181 14.69 -8.79 -1.95
CA GLY A 181 16.02 -8.33 -2.37
C GLY A 181 16.77 -9.34 -3.24
N THR A 182 16.22 -10.53 -3.44
CA THR A 182 16.77 -11.59 -4.28
C THR A 182 15.83 -11.89 -5.44
N LEU A 183 16.41 -12.28 -6.58
CA LEU A 183 15.59 -12.69 -7.71
C LEU A 183 14.80 -13.95 -7.32
N PRO A 184 13.48 -13.95 -7.44
CA PRO A 184 12.69 -15.14 -7.20
C PRO A 184 13.12 -16.29 -8.11
N VAL A 185 13.36 -17.46 -7.55
CA VAL A 185 13.64 -18.67 -8.34
C VAL A 185 12.34 -19.12 -8.99
N PRO A 186 12.32 -19.47 -10.30
CA PRO A 186 11.08 -19.76 -11.01
C PRO A 186 10.52 -21.16 -10.72
N GLU A 187 10.14 -21.42 -9.48
CA GLU A 187 9.14 -22.44 -9.12
C GLU A 187 7.79 -21.77 -8.87
N ILE A 188 7.42 -20.87 -9.78
CA ILE A 188 6.23 -20.03 -9.60
C ILE A 188 5.01 -20.77 -10.13
N PRO A 189 3.93 -20.93 -9.35
CA PRO A 189 2.69 -21.46 -9.87
C PRO A 189 2.19 -20.64 -11.06
N GLU A 190 1.60 -21.30 -12.07
CA GLU A 190 1.08 -20.72 -13.33
C GLU A 190 0.19 -19.46 -13.19
N LYS A 191 -0.24 -19.13 -11.98
CA LYS A 191 -1.09 -17.95 -11.69
C LYS A 191 -0.35 -16.63 -11.53
N THR A 192 0.97 -16.61 -11.56
CA THR A 192 1.78 -15.39 -11.38
C THR A 192 2.18 -14.73 -12.70
N GLU A 193 1.68 -15.22 -13.82
CA GLU A 193 1.96 -14.69 -15.17
C GLU A 193 1.70 -13.18 -15.33
N SER A 194 0.83 -12.59 -14.51
CA SER A 194 0.49 -11.16 -14.64
C SER A 194 1.58 -10.19 -14.14
N LEU A 195 2.54 -10.67 -13.35
CA LEU A 195 3.64 -9.86 -12.81
C LEU A 195 4.99 -10.13 -13.49
N ILE A 196 5.03 -11.18 -14.29
CA ILE A 196 6.18 -11.51 -15.13
C ILE A 196 5.86 -10.96 -16.52
N SER A 197 6.50 -9.86 -16.91
CA SER A 197 6.53 -9.49 -18.31
C SER A 197 7.42 -10.50 -19.05
N GLU A 198 7.37 -10.52 -20.39
CA GLU A 198 8.33 -11.29 -21.19
C GLU A 198 9.79 -10.95 -20.83
N GLU A 199 10.01 -9.84 -20.12
CA GLU A 199 11.32 -9.31 -19.69
C GLU A 199 11.66 -9.61 -18.21
N GLY A 200 10.76 -10.24 -17.41
CA GLY A 200 10.99 -10.61 -16.00
C GLY A 200 10.11 -9.87 -14.98
N PHE A 201 10.51 -9.91 -13.71
CA PHE A 201 9.77 -9.30 -12.59
C PHE A 201 9.84 -7.77 -12.60
N VAL A 202 8.78 -7.13 -12.10
CA VAL A 202 8.79 -5.70 -11.80
C VAL A 202 9.88 -5.41 -10.76
N GLN A 203 10.68 -4.38 -11.00
CA GLN A 203 11.81 -4.02 -10.16
C GLN A 203 11.66 -2.61 -9.61
N ILE A 204 12.01 -2.44 -8.34
CA ILE A 204 12.24 -1.14 -7.72
C ILE A 204 13.75 -0.89 -7.73
N THR A 205 14.20 0.00 -8.60
CA THR A 205 15.64 0.29 -8.80
C THR A 205 16.11 1.48 -7.97
N GLY A 206 15.18 2.25 -7.44
CA GLY A 206 15.47 3.42 -6.63
C GLY A 206 14.20 4.07 -6.13
N LEU A 207 14.36 5.12 -5.35
CA LEU A 207 13.27 5.91 -4.80
C LEU A 207 13.66 7.37 -4.63
N THR A 208 12.65 8.22 -4.54
CA THR A 208 12.78 9.63 -4.19
C THR A 208 11.86 9.94 -3.03
N THR A 209 12.40 10.49 -1.94
CA THR A 209 11.61 10.85 -0.77
C THR A 209 11.11 12.28 -0.91
N GLY A 210 9.81 12.47 -0.76
CA GLY A 210 9.18 13.77 -0.68
C GLY A 210 9.44 14.48 0.65
N ARG A 211 8.94 15.70 0.75
CA ARG A 211 8.98 16.49 1.99
C ARG A 211 7.59 16.98 2.36
N LEU A 212 7.39 17.32 3.62
CA LEU A 212 6.19 17.98 4.08
C LEU A 212 6.18 19.44 3.61
N ILE A 213 5.10 19.84 2.97
CA ILE A 213 4.88 21.22 2.51
C ILE A 213 3.47 21.65 2.89
N ASP A 214 3.35 22.77 3.59
CA ASP A 214 2.07 23.41 3.82
C ASP A 214 1.81 24.44 2.72
N PHE A 215 0.82 24.20 1.88
CA PHE A 215 0.40 25.14 0.84
C PHE A 215 -0.65 26.16 1.34
N GLY A 216 -1.02 26.10 2.61
CA GLY A 216 -2.00 27.02 3.21
C GLY A 216 -3.43 26.83 2.70
N LEU A 217 -3.74 25.72 2.02
CA LEU A 217 -5.08 25.43 1.53
C LEU A 217 -5.99 25.03 2.69
N LYS A 218 -7.18 25.64 2.72
CA LYS A 218 -8.17 25.42 3.79
C LYS A 218 -9.40 24.63 3.32
N ASP A 219 -9.51 24.39 2.02
CA ASP A 219 -10.63 23.61 1.46
C ASP A 219 -10.32 22.11 1.58
N SER A 220 -10.91 21.48 2.59
CA SER A 220 -10.76 20.04 2.85
C SER A 220 -11.38 19.15 1.77
N LEU A 221 -12.22 19.71 0.90
CA LEU A 221 -12.81 18.98 -0.24
C LEU A 221 -11.88 18.98 -1.47
N ASN A 222 -10.92 19.89 -1.52
CA ASN A 222 -9.95 20.01 -2.61
C ASN A 222 -8.60 19.38 -2.25
N MET A 223 -8.59 18.10 -1.98
CA MET A 223 -7.35 17.35 -1.66
C MET A 223 -6.36 17.39 -2.84
N GLY A 224 -6.84 17.33 -4.07
CA GLY A 224 -6.00 17.42 -5.27
C GLY A 224 -5.18 18.72 -5.35
N GLY A 225 -5.70 19.82 -4.82
CA GLY A 225 -5.00 21.09 -4.74
C GLY A 225 -3.73 21.06 -3.87
N CYS A 226 -3.66 20.15 -2.88
CA CYS A 226 -2.46 19.89 -2.09
C CYS A 226 -1.61 18.77 -2.69
N MET A 227 -2.24 17.69 -3.11
CA MET A 227 -1.54 16.46 -3.50
C MET A 227 -0.78 16.62 -4.81
N ALA A 228 -1.35 17.29 -5.81
CA ALA A 228 -0.70 17.44 -7.10
C ALA A 228 0.63 18.24 -7.01
N PRO A 229 0.68 19.42 -6.36
CA PRO A 229 1.94 20.14 -6.18
C PRO A 229 2.96 19.35 -5.35
N ALA A 230 2.53 18.60 -4.32
CA ALA A 230 3.42 17.77 -3.51
C ALA A 230 4.03 16.62 -4.31
N ALA A 231 3.24 15.95 -5.15
CA ALA A 231 3.72 14.92 -6.05
C ALA A 231 4.72 15.51 -7.08
N CYS A 232 4.39 16.67 -7.67
CA CYS A 232 5.30 17.36 -8.58
C CYS A 232 6.63 17.71 -7.90
N ASP A 233 6.62 18.27 -6.69
CA ASP A 233 7.86 18.57 -5.94
C ASP A 233 8.72 17.32 -5.76
N THR A 234 8.10 16.19 -5.46
CA THR A 234 8.82 14.91 -5.30
C THR A 234 9.42 14.41 -6.61
N ILE A 235 8.66 14.49 -7.71
CA ILE A 235 9.12 14.04 -9.04
C ILE A 235 10.30 14.87 -9.56
N TYR A 236 10.31 16.18 -9.26
CA TYR A 236 11.38 17.09 -9.71
C TYR A 236 12.65 17.05 -8.84
N ARG A 237 12.67 16.30 -7.74
CA ARG A 237 13.81 16.13 -6.84
C ARG A 237 14.75 15.04 -7.27
#